data_55b4ecd77583c2b67ccae47ea67dcc3f
#
_entry.id   55b4ecd77583c2b67ccae47ea67dcc3f
#
_cell.length_a   1.000
_cell.length_b   1.000
_cell.length_c   1.000
_cell.angle_alpha   90.00
_cell.angle_beta   90.00
_cell.angle_gamma   90.00
#
_symmetry.space_group_name_H-M   'P 1'
#
loop_
_entity.id
_entity.type
_entity.pdbx_description
1 polymer ?
#
loop_
_entity_poly.entity_id
_entity_poly.type
_entity_poly.pdbx_seq_one_letter_code
_entity_poly.pdbx_strand_id
1 'polypeptide(L)'
;MRLLVAACLFVATLSLPLHALAGYAGGRIDLAVSVTKPRQHVFYVAEKIPVAPGPLTLYYPKWIPGEHGPDGPLGNVAGLFFEADGKALAWHRDPVDMFAFHLDVPQGVSMLTANFELLPSRGNVSLTPQMVVLEWNQVALYPAGLPTAKIEIQPRITLPSGWRYATALDTAFHSGSTYTFAPVSFNNLVDSPLMAGEYFRELDLSPGNPVHHYLDMVADAPGDLAITPDELEGMRSLVVQANRLFDSHHYHSYRFLLSLSDQMQGHGGGLEHHQSSDNGLFADLFVNKQVFLGEASLMPHEYVHSWNGKFRRPAKLWQPDFQTPEHTRMLWVYEGLTNYWGNVLAARGGLFTPDQFRAMLAYTAAGQDHRPGREWRPLIDTTVGEPMGGFGVDYGNWRRGSDYYDEGVLIWLGVDTKIRELTHDRRSLDDFAKRFYGMDNGSYVTSTYTFDDLVKALNSVAPYDWAGYLRQLLDSTSDHAPLGGLTGSGWKLVYSSEPNPYEEARGAIHHFTRTLFSVGFTTNGDGVIGDVLWNSPAFKAGLAPGMKLVSVNGLTFSPQVFLREIADTSKPGHGKLVFVASDSGVTGSYTLGYTGGLRYAHLERAKGKPNYLDQIIAPVKH
;
A
#
# COMPACT_ATOMS: atom_id res chain seq x y z
N MET A 1 58.82 17.39 49.37
CA MET A 1 58.50 18.26 48.28
C MET A 1 57.40 17.57 47.47
N ARG A 2 56.12 17.90 47.79
CA ARG A 2 54.96 17.28 47.15
C ARG A 2 54.43 18.25 46.08
N LEU A 3 54.48 17.86 44.81
CA LEU A 3 53.81 18.61 43.72
C LEU A 3 52.32 18.24 43.67
N LEU A 4 51.50 19.27 43.86
CA LEU A 4 50.04 19.22 43.55
C LEU A 4 49.89 19.48 42.03
N VAL A 5 49.31 18.53 41.29
CA VAL A 5 48.82 18.72 39.92
C VAL A 5 47.34 19.05 40.00
N ALA A 6 47.00 20.29 39.71
CA ALA A 6 45.60 20.74 39.58
C ALA A 6 45.10 20.30 38.17
N ALA A 7 44.14 19.39 38.13
CA ALA A 7 43.43 19.04 36.92
C ALA A 7 42.26 20.04 36.71
N CYS A 8 42.39 20.93 35.74
CA CYS A 8 41.26 21.73 35.26
C CYS A 8 40.33 20.90 34.39
N LEU A 9 39.16 20.52 34.93
CA LEU A 9 38.06 19.98 34.11
C LEU A 9 37.46 21.13 33.29
N PHE A 10 37.72 21.13 31.99
CA PHE A 10 36.97 21.89 31.02
C PHE A 10 35.63 21.19 30.79
N VAL A 11 34.57 21.68 31.37
CA VAL A 11 33.21 21.30 30.99
C VAL A 11 32.88 22.06 29.70
N ALA A 12 33.07 21.42 28.56
CA ALA A 12 32.54 21.92 27.30
C ALA A 12 31.00 21.72 27.33
N THR A 13 30.29 22.77 27.69
CA THR A 13 28.85 22.87 27.42
C THR A 13 28.68 22.89 25.91
N LEU A 14 28.31 21.76 25.32
CA LEU A 14 27.75 21.72 23.97
C LEU A 14 26.42 22.50 24.03
N SER A 15 26.48 23.80 23.76
CA SER A 15 25.31 24.55 23.34
C SER A 15 24.96 24.05 21.94
N LEU A 16 24.06 23.07 21.85
CA LEU A 16 23.29 22.86 20.62
C LEU A 16 22.70 24.23 20.25
N PRO A 17 22.88 24.72 19.03
CA PRO A 17 22.18 25.93 18.64
C PRO A 17 20.69 25.62 18.76
N LEU A 18 19.99 26.26 19.72
CA LEU A 18 18.58 26.51 19.57
C LEU A 18 18.49 27.35 18.28
N HIS A 19 18.30 26.70 17.15
CA HIS A 19 17.70 27.38 16.02
C HIS A 19 16.29 27.70 16.51
N ALA A 20 16.16 28.92 17.00
CA ALA A 20 14.89 29.49 17.38
C ALA A 20 13.89 29.14 16.28
N LEU A 21 12.68 28.83 16.66
CA LEU A 21 11.47 28.81 15.82
C LEU A 21 11.27 30.22 15.26
N ALA A 22 12.23 30.70 14.45
CA ALA A 22 12.17 32.00 13.83
C ALA A 22 11.06 31.89 12.78
N GLY A 23 10.09 32.77 12.89
CA GLY A 23 9.05 32.97 11.92
C GLY A 23 7.70 32.27 12.19
N TYR A 24 7.61 31.14 12.91
CA TYR A 24 6.32 30.59 13.34
C TYR A 24 6.00 31.03 14.78
N ALA A 25 4.86 31.69 14.97
CA ALA A 25 4.48 32.24 16.27
C ALA A 25 3.85 31.19 17.23
N GLY A 26 3.58 30.00 16.75
CA GLY A 26 2.69 29.06 17.40
C GLY A 26 1.22 29.44 17.20
N GLY A 27 0.33 28.57 17.65
CA GLY A 27 -1.11 28.74 17.46
C GLY A 27 -1.65 27.90 16.32
N ARG A 28 -2.93 28.10 16.00
CA ARG A 28 -3.65 27.28 15.03
C ARG A 28 -3.49 27.80 13.61
N ILE A 29 -3.18 26.89 12.69
CA ILE A 29 -3.22 27.12 11.25
C ILE A 29 -4.66 26.93 10.77
N ASP A 30 -5.19 27.82 9.93
CA ASP A 30 -6.50 27.67 9.29
C ASP A 30 -6.29 27.30 7.82
N LEU A 31 -6.69 26.09 7.44
CA LEU A 31 -6.59 25.54 6.08
C LEU A 31 -7.96 25.55 5.39
N ALA A 32 -8.08 26.13 4.22
CA ALA A 32 -9.28 26.13 3.41
C ALA A 32 -8.99 25.55 2.03
N VAL A 33 -9.74 24.52 1.66
CA VAL A 33 -9.68 23.89 0.35
C VAL A 33 -11.03 24.05 -0.36
N SER A 34 -11.03 24.33 -1.65
CA SER A 34 -12.24 24.42 -2.46
C SER A 34 -12.13 23.59 -3.73
N VAL A 35 -13.16 22.75 -3.98
CA VAL A 35 -13.30 21.91 -5.17
C VAL A 35 -14.65 22.12 -5.86
N THR A 36 -15.21 23.32 -5.76
CA THR A 36 -16.56 23.65 -6.28
C THR A 36 -16.73 23.47 -7.78
N LYS A 37 -15.64 23.33 -8.53
CA LYS A 37 -15.62 23.14 -9.99
C LYS A 37 -14.84 21.86 -10.36
N PRO A 38 -15.34 20.67 -10.02
CA PRO A 38 -14.57 19.43 -10.16
C PRO A 38 -14.11 19.15 -11.60
N ARG A 39 -14.86 19.59 -12.61
CA ARG A 39 -14.48 19.44 -14.02
C ARG A 39 -13.22 20.21 -14.44
N GLN A 40 -12.74 21.14 -13.59
CA GLN A 40 -11.48 21.86 -13.84
C GLN A 40 -10.27 21.05 -13.34
N HIS A 41 -10.47 20.01 -12.54
CA HIS A 41 -9.41 19.22 -11.88
C HIS A 41 -8.42 20.10 -11.11
N VAL A 42 -8.95 21.07 -10.33
CA VAL A 42 -8.17 22.02 -9.54
C VAL A 42 -8.67 22.06 -8.12
N PHE A 43 -7.76 21.91 -7.17
CA PHE A 43 -8.01 22.26 -5.77
C PHE A 43 -7.46 23.67 -5.53
N TYR A 44 -8.31 24.58 -5.05
CA TYR A 44 -7.91 25.91 -4.63
C TYR A 44 -7.63 25.90 -3.13
N VAL A 45 -6.46 26.34 -2.73
CA VAL A 45 -5.98 26.28 -1.36
C VAL A 45 -5.68 27.68 -0.84
N ALA A 46 -6.16 27.97 0.36
CA ALA A 46 -5.79 29.14 1.14
C ALA A 46 -5.47 28.71 2.58
N GLU A 47 -4.26 28.98 3.02
CA GLU A 47 -3.76 28.59 4.33
C GLU A 47 -3.30 29.82 5.11
N LYS A 48 -3.84 30.02 6.33
CA LYS A 48 -3.45 31.11 7.23
C LYS A 48 -2.59 30.58 8.36
N ILE A 49 -1.36 31.07 8.42
CA ILE A 49 -0.31 30.59 9.31
C ILE A 49 0.05 31.73 10.28
N PRO A 50 -0.10 31.54 11.61
CA PRO A 50 0.41 32.49 12.59
C PRO A 50 1.93 32.61 12.51
N VAL A 51 2.44 33.84 12.39
CA VAL A 51 3.88 34.08 12.19
C VAL A 51 4.42 35.15 13.13
N ALA A 52 5.73 35.13 13.35
CA ALA A 52 6.50 36.16 13.99
C ALA A 52 7.50 36.75 13.00
N PRO A 53 7.90 38.02 13.13
CA PRO A 53 8.89 38.63 12.25
C PRO A 53 10.22 37.89 12.24
N GLY A 54 10.82 37.74 11.04
CA GLY A 54 12.10 37.10 10.82
C GLY A 54 12.03 35.96 9.77
N PRO A 55 13.11 35.20 9.63
CA PRO A 55 13.16 34.12 8.64
C PRO A 55 12.15 33.00 8.99
N LEU A 56 11.41 32.53 8.00
CA LEU A 56 10.46 31.44 8.10
C LEU A 56 10.77 30.40 7.01
N THR A 57 10.77 29.13 7.39
CA THR A 57 10.78 28.01 6.46
C THR A 57 9.46 27.25 6.58
N LEU A 58 8.80 27.06 5.46
CA LEU A 58 7.63 26.18 5.32
C LEU A 58 8.00 24.97 4.49
N TYR A 59 7.50 23.81 4.89
CA TYR A 59 7.65 22.55 4.17
C TYR A 59 6.36 22.15 3.48
N TYR A 60 6.49 21.58 2.30
CA TYR A 60 5.48 20.71 1.71
C TYR A 60 5.77 19.27 2.13
N PRO A 61 4.79 18.47 2.56
CA PRO A 61 5.02 17.08 2.99
C PRO A 61 5.70 16.25 1.90
N LYS A 62 6.76 15.54 2.29
CA LYS A 62 7.63 14.78 1.39
C LYS A 62 7.54 13.27 1.62
N TRP A 63 7.67 12.84 2.89
CA TRP A 63 7.60 11.43 3.30
C TRP A 63 6.25 11.19 3.96
N ILE A 64 5.33 10.58 3.22
CA ILE A 64 3.98 10.32 3.71
C ILE A 64 3.96 8.91 4.31
N PRO A 65 3.51 8.74 5.58
CA PRO A 65 3.43 7.42 6.19
C PRO A 65 2.47 6.50 5.41
N GLY A 66 3.01 5.41 4.87
CA GLY A 66 2.31 4.46 3.99
C GLY A 66 2.83 4.45 2.56
N GLU A 67 3.33 5.59 2.06
CA GLU A 67 3.90 5.69 0.70
C GLU A 67 5.32 5.12 0.59
N HIS A 68 6.02 4.94 1.71
CA HIS A 68 7.37 4.34 1.81
C HIS A 68 8.48 5.05 1.03
N GLY A 69 8.19 6.24 0.49
CA GLY A 69 9.08 7.02 -0.34
C GLY A 69 8.92 8.54 -0.15
N PRO A 70 9.80 9.35 -0.78
CA PRO A 70 9.67 10.80 -0.79
C PRO A 70 8.68 11.26 -1.88
N ASP A 71 7.45 10.77 -1.82
CA ASP A 71 6.46 10.79 -2.93
C ASP A 71 5.48 11.97 -2.87
N GLY A 72 5.67 12.91 -1.93
CA GLY A 72 4.86 14.13 -1.88
C GLY A 72 4.74 14.79 -3.26
N PRO A 73 3.53 15.01 -3.81
CA PRO A 73 3.33 15.38 -5.21
C PRO A 73 3.58 16.88 -5.47
N LEU A 74 4.74 17.38 -5.05
CA LEU A 74 5.15 18.78 -5.17
C LEU A 74 5.06 19.33 -6.60
N GLY A 75 5.27 18.48 -7.61
CA GLY A 75 5.14 18.86 -9.02
C GLY A 75 3.73 19.27 -9.45
N ASN A 76 2.71 18.96 -8.66
CA ASN A 76 1.32 19.33 -8.88
C ASN A 76 0.97 20.71 -8.27
N VAL A 77 1.85 21.33 -7.46
CA VAL A 77 1.63 22.64 -6.84
C VAL A 77 1.94 23.73 -7.83
N ALA A 78 1.00 24.67 -8.00
CA ALA A 78 1.12 25.82 -8.88
C ALA A 78 0.58 27.09 -8.20
N GLY A 79 0.95 28.25 -8.73
CA GLY A 79 0.39 29.52 -8.26
C GLY A 79 0.68 29.84 -6.79
N LEU A 80 1.81 29.39 -6.24
CA LEU A 80 2.15 29.64 -4.84
C LEU A 80 2.51 31.11 -4.59
N PHE A 81 1.65 31.78 -3.84
CA PHE A 81 1.82 33.16 -3.39
C PHE A 81 1.71 33.25 -1.88
N PHE A 82 2.61 34.02 -1.28
CA PHE A 82 2.53 34.40 0.14
C PHE A 82 2.16 35.85 0.27
N GLU A 83 1.24 36.14 1.18
CA GLU A 83 0.75 37.50 1.45
C GLU A 83 0.72 37.75 2.95
N ALA A 84 1.06 39.00 3.32
CA ALA A 84 0.90 39.53 4.67
C ALA A 84 0.31 40.94 4.60
N ASP A 85 -0.75 41.21 5.37
CA ASP A 85 -1.45 42.50 5.40
C ASP A 85 -1.84 43.01 3.99
N GLY A 86 -2.25 42.07 3.09
CA GLY A 86 -2.65 42.34 1.71
C GLY A 86 -1.47 42.67 0.77
N LYS A 87 -0.23 42.44 1.18
CA LYS A 87 0.98 42.62 0.36
C LYS A 87 1.66 41.29 0.09
N ALA A 88 2.04 41.09 -1.18
CA ALA A 88 2.83 39.93 -1.57
C ALA A 88 4.20 39.91 -0.88
N LEU A 89 4.60 38.74 -0.38
CA LEU A 89 5.92 38.49 0.17
C LEU A 89 6.75 37.67 -0.84
N ALA A 90 8.02 38.12 -1.00
CA ALA A 90 8.98 37.34 -1.78
C ALA A 90 9.36 36.06 -1.02
N TRP A 91 9.51 34.98 -1.77
CA TRP A 91 9.96 33.69 -1.27
C TRP A 91 10.93 33.06 -2.26
N HIS A 92 11.68 32.08 -1.80
CA HIS A 92 12.50 31.24 -2.67
C HIS A 92 12.45 29.80 -2.21
N ARG A 93 12.62 28.90 -3.17
CA ARG A 93 12.72 27.46 -2.91
C ARG A 93 14.15 27.12 -2.49
N ASP A 94 14.31 26.19 -1.54
CA ASP A 94 15.62 25.66 -1.20
C ASP A 94 16.26 24.96 -2.43
N PRO A 95 17.53 25.24 -2.77
CA PRO A 95 18.17 24.68 -3.95
C PRO A 95 18.53 23.20 -3.82
N VAL A 96 18.49 22.63 -2.61
CA VAL A 96 18.83 21.23 -2.32
C VAL A 96 17.59 20.46 -1.89
N ASP A 97 16.82 20.97 -0.92
CA ASP A 97 15.53 20.40 -0.53
C ASP A 97 14.38 21.16 -1.20
N MET A 98 14.00 20.70 -2.38
CA MET A 98 12.96 21.34 -3.19
C MET A 98 11.58 21.43 -2.49
N PHE A 99 11.37 20.69 -1.40
CA PHE A 99 10.14 20.72 -0.61
C PHE A 99 10.12 21.87 0.43
N ALA A 100 11.21 22.64 0.58
CA ALA A 100 11.34 23.74 1.50
C ALA A 100 11.17 25.10 0.80
N PHE A 101 10.38 25.98 1.42
CA PHE A 101 10.13 27.36 0.97
C PHE A 101 10.58 28.33 2.05
N HIS A 102 11.43 29.29 1.68
CA HIS A 102 12.01 30.29 2.59
C HIS A 102 11.47 31.68 2.29
N LEU A 103 11.13 32.41 3.34
CA LEU A 103 10.67 33.79 3.28
C LEU A 103 11.07 34.52 4.54
N ASP A 104 11.16 35.86 4.46
CA ASP A 104 11.38 36.74 5.60
C ASP A 104 10.07 37.46 5.96
N VAL A 105 9.58 37.23 7.17
CA VAL A 105 8.36 37.84 7.69
C VAL A 105 8.68 39.26 8.17
N PRO A 106 8.01 40.31 7.62
CA PRO A 106 8.26 41.70 8.02
C PRO A 106 7.89 42.01 9.47
N GLN A 107 8.47 43.04 10.02
CA GLN A 107 8.10 43.56 11.35
C GLN A 107 6.62 43.96 11.40
N GLY A 108 5.95 43.59 12.48
CA GLY A 108 4.53 43.89 12.72
C GLY A 108 3.56 42.90 12.08
N VAL A 109 4.02 41.98 11.26
CA VAL A 109 3.18 40.90 10.67
C VAL A 109 3.01 39.77 11.68
N SER A 110 1.76 39.38 11.91
CA SER A 110 1.38 38.25 12.81
C SER A 110 0.64 37.13 12.11
N MET A 111 0.27 37.30 10.83
CA MET A 111 -0.45 36.29 10.03
C MET A 111 0.09 36.30 8.60
N LEU A 112 0.43 35.11 8.09
CA LEU A 112 0.79 34.85 6.71
C LEU A 112 -0.37 34.15 6.04
N THR A 113 -0.69 34.50 4.81
CA THR A 113 -1.59 33.72 3.96
C THR A 113 -0.79 33.08 2.82
N ALA A 114 -0.84 31.78 2.69
CA ALA A 114 -0.36 31.04 1.53
C ALA A 114 -1.56 30.69 0.64
N ASN A 115 -1.50 31.08 -0.63
CA ASN A 115 -2.49 30.69 -1.64
C ASN A 115 -1.78 29.88 -2.72
N PHE A 116 -2.39 28.77 -3.14
CA PHE A 116 -1.87 27.96 -4.25
C PHE A 116 -2.98 27.05 -4.82
N GLU A 117 -2.70 26.48 -5.97
CA GLU A 117 -3.52 25.44 -6.58
C GLU A 117 -2.77 24.10 -6.57
N LEU A 118 -3.52 23.02 -6.32
CA LEU A 118 -3.07 21.68 -6.63
C LEU A 118 -3.70 21.25 -7.96
N LEU A 119 -2.85 20.84 -8.90
CA LEU A 119 -3.22 20.44 -10.25
C LEU A 119 -2.86 18.96 -10.44
N PRO A 120 -3.72 18.00 -10.04
CA PRO A 120 -3.40 16.58 -10.16
C PRO A 120 -3.12 16.21 -11.62
N SER A 121 -2.08 15.41 -11.85
CA SER A 121 -1.79 14.89 -13.19
C SER A 121 -2.88 13.88 -13.64
N ARG A 122 -3.10 13.76 -14.95
CA ARG A 122 -4.12 12.85 -15.50
C ARG A 122 -3.88 11.37 -15.16
N GLY A 123 -2.68 10.98 -14.79
CA GLY A 123 -2.35 9.61 -14.38
C GLY A 123 -2.50 9.37 -12.88
N ASN A 124 -2.75 10.43 -12.10
CA ASN A 124 -2.97 10.38 -10.66
C ASN A 124 -4.15 11.30 -10.32
N VAL A 125 -5.34 10.90 -10.79
CA VAL A 125 -6.54 11.74 -10.72
C VAL A 125 -7.26 11.49 -9.40
N SER A 126 -7.15 12.44 -8.48
CA SER A 126 -7.93 12.47 -7.23
C SER A 126 -9.31 13.14 -7.39
N LEU A 127 -9.72 13.45 -8.62
CA LEU A 127 -10.89 14.27 -8.89
C LEU A 127 -11.51 13.90 -10.23
N THR A 128 -12.78 13.48 -10.25
CA THR A 128 -13.61 13.35 -11.44
C THR A 128 -14.72 14.41 -11.43
N PRO A 129 -15.53 14.55 -12.48
CA PRO A 129 -16.69 15.42 -12.45
C PRO A 129 -17.70 15.10 -11.34
N GLN A 130 -17.71 13.88 -10.81
CA GLN A 130 -18.68 13.35 -9.87
C GLN A 130 -18.14 13.09 -8.47
N MET A 131 -16.80 13.00 -8.28
CA MET A 131 -16.23 12.70 -6.98
C MET A 131 -14.86 13.34 -6.77
N VAL A 132 -14.42 13.41 -5.51
CA VAL A 132 -13.09 13.81 -5.06
C VAL A 132 -12.60 12.85 -3.99
N VAL A 133 -11.31 12.53 -4.06
CA VAL A 133 -10.50 11.96 -2.98
C VAL A 133 -9.46 13.01 -2.62
N LEU A 134 -9.47 13.46 -1.38
CA LEU A 134 -8.55 14.49 -0.88
C LEU A 134 -7.66 13.92 0.21
N GLU A 135 -6.38 13.85 -0.10
CA GLU A 135 -5.32 13.67 0.87
C GLU A 135 -4.77 15.04 1.30
N TRP A 136 -4.86 15.35 2.60
CA TRP A 136 -4.54 16.69 3.09
C TRP A 136 -3.06 17.04 3.00
N ASN A 137 -2.15 16.06 2.97
CA ASN A 137 -0.73 16.26 2.71
C ASN A 137 -0.46 16.97 1.36
N GLN A 138 -1.36 16.79 0.40
CA GLN A 138 -1.23 17.37 -0.95
C GLN A 138 -1.61 18.85 -1.00
N VAL A 139 -2.36 19.35 -0.02
CA VAL A 139 -2.95 20.69 -0.01
C VAL A 139 -2.56 21.54 1.21
N ALA A 140 -1.49 21.18 1.91
CA ALA A 140 -1.07 21.90 3.11
C ALA A 140 0.44 22.11 3.17
N LEU A 141 0.85 23.23 3.75
CA LEU A 141 2.22 23.54 4.15
C LEU A 141 2.33 23.49 5.67
N TYR A 142 3.53 23.26 6.19
CA TYR A 142 3.74 23.31 7.63
C TYR A 142 5.08 23.94 8.01
N PRO A 143 5.16 24.62 9.17
CA PRO A 143 6.40 25.29 9.62
C PRO A 143 7.47 24.28 10.01
N ALA A 144 8.70 24.55 9.59
CA ALA A 144 9.88 23.78 9.95
C ALA A 144 10.19 23.84 11.45
N GLY A 145 10.89 22.82 11.96
CA GLY A 145 11.47 22.80 13.30
C GLY A 145 10.55 22.33 14.42
N LEU A 146 9.33 21.89 14.10
CA LEU A 146 8.40 21.30 15.04
C LEU A 146 7.98 19.89 14.62
N PRO A 147 7.78 18.97 15.56
CA PRO A 147 7.05 17.75 15.28
C PRO A 147 5.63 18.04 14.78
N THR A 148 5.20 17.40 13.71
CA THR A 148 3.87 17.61 13.10
C THR A 148 2.71 17.34 14.06
N ALA A 149 2.89 16.44 15.01
CA ALA A 149 1.93 16.19 16.09
C ALA A 149 1.73 17.38 17.06
N LYS A 150 2.58 18.40 17.02
CA LYS A 150 2.47 19.63 17.84
C LYS A 150 1.98 20.86 17.06
N ILE A 151 1.73 20.71 15.78
CA ILE A 151 1.17 21.78 14.94
C ILE A 151 -0.34 21.59 14.90
N GLU A 152 -1.07 22.57 15.46
CA GLU A 152 -2.54 22.55 15.42
C GLU A 152 -3.04 23.17 14.12
N ILE A 153 -3.98 22.48 13.46
CA ILE A 153 -4.57 22.94 12.20
C ILE A 153 -6.10 22.73 12.23
N GLN A 154 -6.85 23.69 11.70
CA GLN A 154 -8.28 23.57 11.48
C GLN A 154 -8.58 23.51 9.99
N PRO A 155 -8.93 22.33 9.46
CA PRO A 155 -9.26 22.17 8.06
C PRO A 155 -10.71 22.55 7.77
N ARG A 156 -10.91 23.02 6.54
CA ARG A 156 -12.23 23.30 6.00
C ARG A 156 -12.25 22.97 4.50
N ILE A 157 -13.38 22.42 4.02
CA ILE A 157 -13.56 22.13 2.60
C ILE A 157 -14.85 22.75 2.08
N THR A 158 -14.82 23.28 0.86
CA THR A 158 -16.01 23.70 0.12
C THR A 158 -16.22 22.77 -1.07
N LEU A 159 -17.33 22.04 -1.06
CA LEU A 159 -17.71 21.05 -2.05
C LEU A 159 -18.74 21.61 -3.05
N PRO A 160 -18.99 20.96 -4.19
CA PRO A 160 -20.16 21.21 -5.01
C PRO A 160 -21.47 21.07 -4.21
N SER A 161 -22.48 21.84 -4.58
CA SER A 161 -23.79 21.77 -3.89
C SER A 161 -24.39 20.37 -4.02
N GLY A 162 -24.88 19.82 -2.90
CA GLY A 162 -25.54 18.51 -2.86
C GLY A 162 -24.59 17.31 -2.72
N TRP A 163 -23.29 17.50 -2.81
CA TRP A 163 -22.34 16.41 -2.57
C TRP A 163 -22.33 16.01 -1.10
N ARG A 164 -22.18 14.70 -0.88
CA ARG A 164 -21.94 14.11 0.44
C ARG A 164 -20.46 13.73 0.57
N TYR A 165 -19.98 13.59 1.81
CA TYR A 165 -18.59 13.22 2.09
C TYR A 165 -18.49 12.23 3.24
N ALA A 166 -17.32 11.59 3.34
CA ALA A 166 -16.86 10.79 4.48
C ALA A 166 -15.41 11.12 4.79
N THR A 167 -15.05 11.11 6.07
CA THR A 167 -13.71 11.29 6.61
C THR A 167 -13.71 10.83 8.08
N ALA A 168 -12.54 10.55 8.63
CA ALA A 168 -12.37 10.31 10.07
C ALA A 168 -12.36 11.60 10.90
N LEU A 169 -12.34 12.78 10.28
CA LEU A 169 -12.36 14.07 10.98
C LEU A 169 -13.75 14.38 11.54
N ASP A 170 -13.78 14.92 12.76
CA ASP A 170 -15.02 15.39 13.39
C ASP A 170 -15.49 16.72 12.77
N THR A 171 -16.71 16.76 12.25
CA THR A 171 -17.31 17.99 11.73
C THR A 171 -17.75 18.90 12.86
N ALA A 172 -17.13 20.07 12.98
CA ALA A 172 -17.50 21.07 13.98
C ALA A 172 -18.77 21.84 13.59
N PHE A 173 -18.86 22.30 12.33
CA PHE A 173 -20.05 22.98 11.78
C PHE A 173 -19.97 23.03 10.25
N HIS A 174 -21.11 23.39 9.62
CA HIS A 174 -21.16 23.63 8.18
C HIS A 174 -22.00 24.88 7.87
N SER A 175 -21.71 25.51 6.75
CA SER A 175 -22.50 26.62 6.19
C SER A 175 -22.62 26.44 4.68
N GLY A 176 -23.83 26.13 4.21
CA GLY A 176 -24.04 25.71 2.83
C GLY A 176 -23.22 24.46 2.51
N SER A 177 -22.41 24.53 1.46
CA SER A 177 -21.52 23.44 1.03
C SER A 177 -20.10 23.52 1.62
N THR A 178 -19.88 24.39 2.60
CA THR A 178 -18.60 24.52 3.30
C THR A 178 -18.67 23.81 4.64
N TYR A 179 -17.79 22.84 4.84
CA TYR A 179 -17.66 22.05 6.06
C TYR A 179 -16.38 22.41 6.77
N THR A 180 -16.47 22.72 8.06
CA THR A 180 -15.34 23.03 8.94
C THR A 180 -15.21 21.92 9.96
N PHE A 181 -14.04 21.34 10.04
CA PHE A 181 -13.75 20.26 10.97
C PHE A 181 -13.18 20.78 12.29
N ALA A 182 -13.22 19.96 13.33
CA ALA A 182 -12.56 20.28 14.60
C ALA A 182 -11.05 20.46 14.40
N PRO A 183 -10.40 21.33 15.19
CA PRO A 183 -8.94 21.42 15.16
C PRO A 183 -8.29 20.08 15.51
N VAL A 184 -7.27 19.71 14.74
CA VAL A 184 -6.48 18.47 14.93
C VAL A 184 -4.99 18.78 14.82
N SER A 185 -4.13 17.83 15.19
CA SER A 185 -2.71 17.93 14.86
C SER A 185 -2.49 17.78 13.35
N PHE A 186 -1.45 18.41 12.81
CA PHE A 186 -1.09 18.27 11.40
C PHE A 186 -0.84 16.78 11.03
N ASN A 187 -0.27 16.02 11.96
CA ASN A 187 -0.10 14.57 11.79
C ASN A 187 -1.44 13.85 11.62
N ASN A 188 -2.45 14.15 12.46
CA ASN A 188 -3.77 13.53 12.35
C ASN A 188 -4.55 14.04 11.13
N LEU A 189 -4.32 15.28 10.69
CA LEU A 189 -4.91 15.79 9.46
C LEU A 189 -4.47 14.94 8.26
N VAL A 190 -3.16 14.74 8.10
CA VAL A 190 -2.58 13.92 7.02
C VAL A 190 -3.09 12.47 7.09
N ASP A 191 -3.33 11.97 8.29
CA ASP A 191 -3.86 10.61 8.53
C ASP A 191 -5.41 10.51 8.44
N SER A 192 -6.09 11.51 7.89
CA SER A 192 -7.56 11.57 7.84
C SER A 192 -8.06 12.07 6.48
N PRO A 193 -7.85 11.33 5.39
CA PRO A 193 -8.31 11.72 4.06
C PRO A 193 -9.81 11.97 4.04
N LEU A 194 -10.26 12.66 3.00
CA LEU A 194 -11.66 12.95 2.77
C LEU A 194 -12.07 12.48 1.39
N MET A 195 -13.19 11.78 1.32
CA MET A 195 -13.82 11.35 0.09
C MET A 195 -15.18 12.03 -0.04
N ALA A 196 -15.52 12.58 -1.22
CA ALA A 196 -16.83 13.19 -1.44
C ALA A 196 -17.31 12.99 -2.87
N GLY A 197 -18.63 12.95 -3.07
CA GLY A 197 -19.20 12.78 -4.39
C GLY A 197 -20.69 13.11 -4.50
N GLU A 198 -21.12 13.26 -5.76
CA GLU A 198 -22.54 13.38 -6.11
C GLU A 198 -23.27 12.06 -5.80
N TYR A 199 -22.64 10.94 -6.11
CA TYR A 199 -23.16 9.60 -5.82
C TYR A 199 -22.40 9.05 -4.62
N PHE A 200 -23.10 8.90 -3.50
CA PHE A 200 -22.54 8.52 -2.21
C PHE A 200 -23.45 7.53 -1.49
N ARG A 201 -22.85 6.50 -0.91
CA ARG A 201 -23.56 5.52 -0.08
C ARG A 201 -22.74 5.16 1.16
N GLU A 202 -23.33 5.26 2.34
CA GLU A 202 -22.77 4.83 3.61
C GLU A 202 -23.50 3.56 4.08
N LEU A 203 -22.75 2.55 4.49
CA LEU A 203 -23.25 1.28 5.02
C LEU A 203 -22.63 1.01 6.38
N ASP A 204 -23.46 0.74 7.38
CA ASP A 204 -23.02 0.30 8.70
C ASP A 204 -22.59 -1.18 8.65
N LEU A 205 -21.31 -1.44 8.96
CA LEU A 205 -20.74 -2.78 9.01
C LEU A 205 -20.80 -3.42 10.39
N SER A 206 -21.14 -2.67 11.43
CA SER A 206 -21.18 -3.15 12.83
C SER A 206 -22.43 -2.72 13.58
N PRO A 207 -23.63 -2.96 13.03
CA PRO A 207 -24.87 -2.48 13.65
C PRO A 207 -25.03 -3.00 15.07
N GLY A 208 -25.29 -2.07 16.00
CA GLY A 208 -25.44 -2.39 17.42
C GLY A 208 -24.12 -2.52 18.21
N ASN A 209 -22.96 -2.37 17.59
CA ASN A 209 -21.67 -2.30 18.27
C ASN A 209 -21.40 -0.84 18.72
N PRO A 210 -20.85 -0.60 19.93
CA PRO A 210 -20.47 0.74 20.38
C PRO A 210 -19.32 1.35 19.55
N VAL A 211 -18.50 0.53 18.91
CA VAL A 211 -17.47 0.98 17.97
C VAL A 211 -17.99 0.79 16.56
N HIS A 212 -18.27 1.89 15.89
CA HIS A 212 -18.89 1.89 14.56
C HIS A 212 -17.86 1.66 13.46
N HIS A 213 -18.25 0.89 12.46
CA HIS A 213 -17.49 0.67 11.23
C HIS A 213 -18.39 0.97 10.03
N TYR A 214 -17.87 1.75 9.09
CA TYR A 214 -18.63 2.17 7.91
C TYR A 214 -17.91 1.77 6.63
N LEU A 215 -18.68 1.37 5.63
CA LEU A 215 -18.26 1.35 4.24
C LEU A 215 -18.86 2.56 3.56
N ASP A 216 -18.02 3.55 3.28
CA ASP A 216 -18.39 4.79 2.61
C ASP A 216 -17.95 4.69 1.14
N MET A 217 -18.91 4.73 0.23
CA MET A 217 -18.66 4.58 -1.20
C MET A 217 -18.98 5.86 -1.94
N VAL A 218 -18.10 6.27 -2.84
CA VAL A 218 -18.35 7.27 -3.88
C VAL A 218 -18.12 6.65 -5.24
N ALA A 219 -18.85 7.09 -6.26
CA ALA A 219 -18.77 6.51 -7.59
C ALA A 219 -18.99 7.55 -8.70
N ASP A 220 -18.53 7.25 -9.93
CA ASP A 220 -18.80 8.04 -11.12
C ASP A 220 -20.26 7.92 -11.59
N ALA A 221 -20.94 6.82 -11.25
CA ALA A 221 -22.35 6.61 -11.57
C ALA A 221 -23.12 5.96 -10.41
N PRO A 222 -24.43 6.21 -10.27
CA PRO A 222 -25.22 5.67 -9.15
C PRO A 222 -25.33 4.14 -9.16
N GLY A 223 -25.19 3.49 -10.33
CA GLY A 223 -25.21 2.03 -10.47
C GLY A 223 -23.99 1.34 -9.84
N ASP A 224 -22.85 2.02 -9.81
CA ASP A 224 -21.58 1.49 -9.30
C ASP A 224 -21.58 1.37 -7.76
N LEU A 225 -22.53 2.03 -7.08
CA LEU A 225 -22.75 1.90 -5.63
C LEU A 225 -23.51 0.61 -5.22
N ALA A 226 -23.81 -0.26 -6.18
CA ALA A 226 -24.45 -1.53 -5.88
C ALA A 226 -23.49 -2.49 -5.18
N ILE A 227 -23.94 -3.15 -4.13
CA ILE A 227 -23.21 -4.23 -3.42
C ILE A 227 -24.20 -5.35 -3.15
N THR A 228 -23.80 -6.59 -3.34
CA THR A 228 -24.63 -7.75 -3.07
C THR A 228 -24.76 -8.02 -1.57
N PRO A 229 -25.85 -8.70 -1.12
CA PRO A 229 -25.98 -9.07 0.29
C PRO A 229 -24.81 -9.92 0.81
N ASP A 230 -24.27 -10.82 0.00
CA ASP A 230 -23.18 -11.73 0.39
C ASP A 230 -21.87 -10.94 0.59
N GLU A 231 -21.56 -9.99 -0.30
CA GLU A 231 -20.37 -9.14 -0.18
C GLU A 231 -20.46 -8.20 1.02
N LEU A 232 -21.66 -7.62 1.27
CA LEU A 232 -21.88 -6.80 2.46
C LEU A 232 -21.73 -7.63 3.74
N GLU A 233 -22.25 -8.85 3.76
CA GLU A 233 -22.08 -9.75 4.91
C GLU A 233 -20.62 -10.17 5.08
N GLY A 234 -19.89 -10.37 3.99
CA GLY A 234 -18.44 -10.60 4.01
C GLY A 234 -17.69 -9.44 4.66
N MET A 235 -18.01 -8.19 4.31
CA MET A 235 -17.42 -6.99 4.94
C MET A 235 -17.78 -6.88 6.43
N ARG A 236 -19.00 -7.20 6.84
CA ARG A 236 -19.40 -7.27 8.26
C ARG A 236 -18.62 -8.34 9.01
N SER A 237 -18.51 -9.52 8.40
CA SER A 237 -17.75 -10.64 8.96
C SER A 237 -16.25 -10.32 9.06
N LEU A 238 -15.67 -9.59 8.10
CA LEU A 238 -14.31 -9.08 8.17
C LEU A 238 -14.05 -8.31 9.46
N VAL A 239 -14.93 -7.35 9.81
CA VAL A 239 -14.82 -6.57 11.05
C VAL A 239 -14.85 -7.48 12.27
N VAL A 240 -15.77 -8.45 12.31
CA VAL A 240 -15.85 -9.42 13.41
C VAL A 240 -14.60 -10.26 13.52
N GLN A 241 -14.06 -10.76 12.40
CA GLN A 241 -12.88 -11.61 12.39
C GLN A 241 -11.60 -10.83 12.76
N ALA A 242 -11.45 -9.57 12.35
CA ALA A 242 -10.35 -8.72 12.76
C ALA A 242 -10.37 -8.46 14.29
N ASN A 243 -11.54 -8.15 14.85
CA ASN A 243 -11.69 -7.98 16.30
C ASN A 243 -11.32 -9.25 17.07
N ARG A 244 -11.64 -10.44 16.54
CA ARG A 244 -11.25 -11.72 17.16
C ARG A 244 -9.77 -12.01 17.02
N LEU A 245 -9.15 -11.61 15.92
CA LEU A 245 -7.72 -11.79 15.67
C LEU A 245 -6.88 -10.94 16.60
N PHE A 246 -7.20 -9.64 16.72
CA PHE A 246 -6.38 -8.69 17.47
C PHE A 246 -6.81 -8.48 18.92
N ASP A 247 -8.07 -8.81 19.25
CA ASP A 247 -8.68 -8.61 20.57
C ASP A 247 -8.62 -7.14 21.07
N SER A 248 -8.63 -6.21 20.14
CA SER A 248 -8.50 -4.76 20.39
C SER A 248 -8.94 -3.94 19.17
N HIS A 249 -9.09 -2.64 19.38
CA HIS A 249 -9.20 -1.64 18.33
C HIS A 249 -8.38 -0.40 18.72
N HIS A 250 -7.88 0.34 17.72
CA HIS A 250 -7.03 1.53 17.93
C HIS A 250 -7.61 2.75 17.20
N TYR A 251 -8.93 2.88 17.26
CA TYR A 251 -9.73 3.96 16.64
C TYR A 251 -11.00 4.20 17.46
N HIS A 252 -11.63 5.35 17.29
CA HIS A 252 -12.96 5.62 17.86
C HIS A 252 -14.08 5.06 16.98
N SER A 253 -13.92 5.18 15.68
CA SER A 253 -14.70 4.51 14.64
C SER A 253 -13.75 4.20 13.47
N TYR A 254 -14.17 3.33 12.55
CA TYR A 254 -13.36 3.02 11.36
C TYR A 254 -14.18 3.21 10.09
N ARG A 255 -13.55 3.83 9.08
CA ARG A 255 -14.17 4.08 7.78
C ARG A 255 -13.35 3.44 6.65
N PHE A 256 -13.96 2.51 5.94
CA PHE A 256 -13.46 2.08 4.64
C PHE A 256 -13.93 3.12 3.63
N LEU A 257 -13.08 4.06 3.24
CA LEU A 257 -13.35 5.05 2.21
C LEU A 257 -13.08 4.39 0.86
N LEU A 258 -14.11 4.21 0.05
CA LEU A 258 -14.04 3.46 -1.21
C LEU A 258 -14.49 4.32 -2.38
N SER A 259 -13.55 4.63 -3.28
CA SER A 259 -13.83 5.26 -4.57
C SER A 259 -13.93 4.21 -5.67
N LEU A 260 -15.04 4.22 -6.40
CA LEU A 260 -15.36 3.30 -7.49
C LEU A 260 -15.32 4.05 -8.82
N SER A 261 -14.22 3.88 -9.58
CA SER A 261 -13.98 4.63 -10.80
C SER A 261 -13.03 3.92 -11.76
N ASP A 262 -13.39 3.93 -13.05
CA ASP A 262 -12.48 3.55 -14.14
C ASP A 262 -11.72 4.76 -14.70
N GLN A 263 -12.03 5.98 -14.22
CA GLN A 263 -11.40 7.22 -14.67
C GLN A 263 -10.20 7.61 -13.79
N MET A 264 -10.16 7.14 -12.56
CA MET A 264 -9.06 7.35 -11.61
C MET A 264 -7.95 6.31 -11.83
N GLN A 265 -7.41 6.23 -13.05
CA GLN A 265 -6.31 5.32 -13.37
C GLN A 265 -5.05 5.73 -12.61
N GLY A 266 -4.45 4.78 -11.91
CA GLY A 266 -3.34 5.00 -10.97
C GLY A 266 -3.78 4.97 -9.50
N HIS A 267 -5.08 4.98 -9.24
CA HIS A 267 -5.66 4.86 -7.90
C HIS A 267 -5.89 3.39 -7.50
N GLY A 268 -5.53 2.44 -8.32
CA GLY A 268 -5.70 1.00 -8.07
C GLY A 268 -4.86 0.49 -6.89
N GLY A 269 -5.19 0.92 -5.67
CA GLY A 269 -4.50 0.56 -4.44
C GLY A 269 -5.23 1.09 -3.22
N GLY A 270 -4.65 0.85 -2.06
CA GLY A 270 -5.09 1.38 -0.78
C GLY A 270 -4.02 2.23 -0.15
N LEU A 271 -4.43 3.09 0.78
CA LEU A 271 -3.56 3.77 1.71
C LEU A 271 -4.16 3.71 3.11
N GLU A 272 -3.37 3.25 4.02
CA GLU A 272 -3.77 3.01 5.38
C GLU A 272 -3.74 4.25 6.25
N HIS A 273 -4.73 4.35 7.14
CA HIS A 273 -4.84 5.37 8.17
C HIS A 273 -5.26 4.75 9.51
N HIS A 274 -5.07 5.47 10.64
CA HIS A 274 -5.44 4.94 11.96
C HIS A 274 -6.92 4.58 12.06
N GLN A 275 -7.80 5.47 11.57
CA GLN A 275 -9.24 5.40 11.74
C GLN A 275 -9.99 5.25 10.42
N SER A 276 -9.26 5.08 9.32
CA SER A 276 -9.84 4.84 7.99
C SER A 276 -8.84 4.12 7.09
N SER A 277 -9.28 3.75 5.91
CA SER A 277 -8.45 3.42 4.76
C SER A 277 -9.00 4.13 3.53
N ASP A 278 -8.12 4.66 2.70
CA ASP A 278 -8.47 5.09 1.35
C ASP A 278 -8.31 3.89 0.40
N ASN A 279 -9.34 3.60 -0.38
CA ASN A 279 -9.35 2.45 -1.28
C ASN A 279 -9.89 2.91 -2.65
N GLY A 280 -9.04 2.87 -3.68
CA GLY A 280 -9.43 3.19 -5.05
C GLY A 280 -9.58 1.91 -5.88
N LEU A 281 -10.82 1.57 -6.30
CA LEU A 281 -11.10 0.34 -7.01
C LEU A 281 -11.99 0.59 -8.24
N PHE A 282 -12.14 -0.44 -9.07
CA PHE A 282 -12.90 -0.40 -10.32
C PHE A 282 -14.39 -0.15 -10.09
N ALA A 283 -15.02 0.54 -11.03
CA ALA A 283 -16.43 0.91 -10.96
C ALA A 283 -17.36 -0.31 -10.79
N ASP A 284 -17.03 -1.45 -11.39
CA ASP A 284 -17.81 -2.68 -11.35
C ASP A 284 -17.43 -3.67 -10.25
N LEU A 285 -16.65 -3.25 -9.23
CA LEU A 285 -16.10 -4.10 -8.17
C LEU A 285 -17.10 -5.11 -7.62
N PHE A 286 -18.27 -4.66 -7.18
CA PHE A 286 -19.25 -5.51 -6.50
C PHE A 286 -20.25 -6.22 -7.43
N VAL A 287 -20.20 -5.95 -8.73
CA VAL A 287 -21.07 -6.59 -9.70
C VAL A 287 -20.34 -7.58 -10.61
N ASN A 288 -19.02 -7.44 -10.71
CA ASN A 288 -18.15 -8.30 -11.49
C ASN A 288 -17.35 -9.24 -10.57
N LYS A 289 -17.73 -10.51 -10.55
CA LYS A 289 -17.11 -11.51 -9.67
C LYS A 289 -15.62 -11.72 -9.92
N GLN A 290 -15.11 -11.50 -11.14
CA GLN A 290 -13.67 -11.59 -11.42
C GLN A 290 -12.94 -10.39 -10.83
N VAL A 291 -13.47 -9.17 -11.00
CA VAL A 291 -12.90 -7.97 -10.37
C VAL A 291 -12.90 -8.12 -8.86
N PHE A 292 -14.03 -8.53 -8.28
CA PHE A 292 -14.11 -8.78 -6.85
C PHE A 292 -13.08 -9.81 -6.38
N LEU A 293 -12.96 -10.95 -7.07
CA LEU A 293 -11.99 -11.99 -6.72
C LEU A 293 -10.55 -11.47 -6.76
N GLY A 294 -10.20 -10.65 -7.73
CA GLY A 294 -8.85 -10.11 -7.86
C GLY A 294 -8.48 -9.05 -6.83
N GLU A 295 -9.47 -8.35 -6.26
CA GLU A 295 -9.27 -7.22 -5.35
C GLU A 295 -9.80 -7.47 -3.92
N ALA A 296 -10.37 -8.65 -3.62
CA ALA A 296 -11.04 -8.95 -2.36
C ALA A 296 -10.17 -8.84 -1.10
N SER A 297 -8.84 -8.84 -1.23
CA SER A 297 -7.91 -8.71 -0.10
C SER A 297 -7.43 -7.29 0.14
N LEU A 298 -7.72 -6.30 -0.72
CA LEU A 298 -7.22 -4.93 -0.54
C LEU A 298 -7.79 -4.28 0.73
N MET A 299 -9.09 -4.14 0.85
CA MET A 299 -9.72 -3.54 2.04
C MET A 299 -9.37 -4.28 3.35
N PRO A 300 -9.29 -5.62 3.39
CA PRO A 300 -8.75 -6.34 4.55
C PRO A 300 -7.29 -6.00 4.86
N HIS A 301 -6.43 -5.81 3.85
CA HIS A 301 -5.03 -5.40 4.01
C HIS A 301 -4.97 -4.02 4.68
N GLU A 302 -5.64 -3.02 4.12
CA GLU A 302 -5.67 -1.67 4.66
C GLU A 302 -6.26 -1.60 6.07
N TYR A 303 -7.24 -2.46 6.38
CA TYR A 303 -7.81 -2.53 7.71
C TYR A 303 -6.84 -3.08 8.75
N VAL A 304 -6.04 -4.09 8.41
CA VAL A 304 -4.99 -4.64 9.28
C VAL A 304 -3.98 -3.58 9.68
N HIS A 305 -3.69 -2.64 8.80
CA HIS A 305 -2.75 -1.56 9.09
C HIS A 305 -3.15 -0.68 10.28
N SER A 306 -4.43 -0.60 10.65
CA SER A 306 -4.82 0.10 11.87
C SER A 306 -4.07 -0.45 13.10
N TRP A 307 -3.76 -1.75 13.12
CA TRP A 307 -2.93 -2.40 14.15
C TRP A 307 -1.46 -2.45 13.75
N ASN A 308 -1.14 -3.04 12.57
CA ASN A 308 0.23 -3.23 12.10
C ASN A 308 0.65 -2.11 11.14
N GLY A 309 1.20 -1.04 11.67
CA GLY A 309 1.62 0.14 10.89
C GLY A 309 1.22 1.43 11.55
N LYS A 310 -0.05 1.63 11.86
CA LYS A 310 -0.53 2.88 12.47
C LYS A 310 -0.42 2.85 13.98
N PHE A 311 -0.96 1.85 14.66
CA PHE A 311 -0.79 1.71 16.11
C PHE A 311 0.60 1.17 16.47
N ARG A 312 0.98 -0.02 15.97
CA ARG A 312 2.33 -0.58 16.17
C ARG A 312 3.16 -0.36 14.92
N ARG A 313 4.16 0.51 15.03
CA ARG A 313 5.02 0.90 13.90
C ARG A 313 6.49 0.57 14.19
N PRO A 314 7.24 0.03 13.21
CA PRO A 314 8.69 -0.07 13.35
C PRO A 314 9.31 1.28 13.70
N ALA A 315 10.16 1.31 14.75
CA ALA A 315 10.64 2.56 15.35
C ALA A 315 11.34 3.50 14.35
N LYS A 316 11.96 2.95 13.32
CA LYS A 316 12.66 3.74 12.29
C LYS A 316 11.78 4.13 11.10
N LEU A 317 10.56 3.59 11.00
CA LEU A 317 9.53 4.06 10.07
C LEU A 317 8.70 5.20 10.68
N TRP A 318 8.77 5.40 12.00
CA TRP A 318 8.15 6.54 12.66
C TRP A 318 9.09 7.73 12.62
N GLN A 319 8.61 8.88 12.12
CA GLN A 319 9.35 10.13 12.06
C GLN A 319 8.53 11.25 12.70
N PRO A 320 9.19 12.28 13.29
CA PRO A 320 8.48 13.38 13.95
C PRO A 320 7.87 14.38 12.95
N ASP A 321 8.27 14.34 11.70
CA ASP A 321 7.84 15.25 10.63
C ASP A 321 7.83 14.51 9.28
N PHE A 322 7.38 15.18 8.23
CA PHE A 322 7.30 14.64 6.88
C PHE A 322 8.51 14.98 5.98
N GLN A 323 9.61 15.48 6.54
CA GLN A 323 10.87 15.74 5.81
C GLN A 323 11.94 14.69 6.13
N THR A 324 11.92 14.17 7.35
CA THR A 324 12.89 13.17 7.81
C THR A 324 12.69 11.83 7.08
N PRO A 325 13.74 11.31 6.41
CA PRO A 325 13.63 10.04 5.69
C PRO A 325 13.26 8.87 6.59
N GLU A 326 12.36 8.03 6.13
CA GLU A 326 12.00 6.78 6.76
C GLU A 326 13.05 5.68 6.48
N HIS A 327 13.28 4.80 7.46
CA HIS A 327 14.09 3.60 7.29
C HIS A 327 13.19 2.39 7.03
N THR A 328 13.09 2.01 5.81
CA THR A 328 12.14 1.02 5.27
C THR A 328 12.50 -0.45 5.54
N ARG A 329 13.63 -0.72 6.23
CA ARG A 329 14.14 -2.09 6.46
C ARG A 329 13.16 -3.08 7.09
N MET A 330 12.10 -2.62 7.76
CA MET A 330 11.09 -3.48 8.38
C MET A 330 9.76 -3.52 7.62
N LEU A 331 9.72 -3.15 6.34
CA LEU A 331 8.53 -3.27 5.49
C LEU A 331 8.05 -4.72 5.34
N TRP A 332 8.93 -5.71 5.43
CA TRP A 332 8.53 -7.12 5.44
C TRP A 332 7.63 -7.50 6.64
N VAL A 333 7.65 -6.69 7.74
CA VAL A 333 6.69 -6.79 8.84
C VAL A 333 5.51 -5.87 8.58
N TYR A 334 5.80 -4.60 8.30
CA TYR A 334 4.78 -3.57 8.11
C TYR A 334 3.81 -3.98 6.99
N GLU A 335 4.32 -4.40 5.83
CA GLU A 335 3.55 -4.80 4.67
C GLU A 335 3.36 -6.32 4.57
N GLY A 336 4.46 -7.07 4.71
CA GLY A 336 4.41 -8.52 4.50
C GLY A 336 3.50 -9.26 5.48
N LEU A 337 3.49 -8.88 6.76
CA LEU A 337 2.57 -9.43 7.75
C LEU A 337 1.14 -8.91 7.56
N THR A 338 0.99 -7.66 7.17
CA THR A 338 -0.31 -7.09 6.83
C THR A 338 -0.92 -7.81 5.62
N ASN A 339 -0.14 -8.05 4.58
CA ASN A 339 -0.59 -8.81 3.40
C ASN A 339 -0.99 -10.25 3.77
N TYR A 340 -0.21 -10.90 4.65
CA TYR A 340 -0.58 -12.21 5.17
C TYR A 340 -1.94 -12.20 5.88
N TRP A 341 -2.13 -11.30 6.87
CA TRP A 341 -3.39 -11.25 7.61
C TRP A 341 -4.55 -10.68 6.79
N GLY A 342 -4.30 -9.74 5.89
CA GLY A 342 -5.31 -9.27 4.96
C GLY A 342 -5.92 -10.41 4.15
N ASN A 343 -5.06 -11.27 3.60
CA ASN A 343 -5.49 -12.48 2.89
C ASN A 343 -6.23 -13.48 3.79
N VAL A 344 -5.73 -13.72 5.00
CA VAL A 344 -6.37 -14.62 5.98
C VAL A 344 -7.73 -14.07 6.42
N LEU A 345 -7.83 -12.78 6.69
CA LEU A 345 -9.09 -12.13 7.08
C LEU A 345 -10.10 -12.10 5.92
N ALA A 346 -9.65 -11.90 4.67
CA ALA A 346 -10.52 -12.04 3.50
C ALA A 346 -11.17 -13.43 3.42
N ALA A 347 -10.40 -14.48 3.70
CA ALA A 347 -10.93 -15.84 3.76
C ALA A 347 -11.83 -16.08 4.99
N ARG A 348 -11.41 -15.66 6.18
CA ARG A 348 -12.20 -15.78 7.42
C ARG A 348 -13.50 -14.98 7.38
N GLY A 349 -13.48 -13.83 6.70
CA GLY A 349 -14.65 -12.98 6.47
C GLY A 349 -15.60 -13.51 5.41
N GLY A 350 -15.16 -14.45 4.57
CA GLY A 350 -15.97 -14.98 3.47
C GLY A 350 -15.87 -14.17 2.16
N LEU A 351 -14.95 -13.19 2.08
CA LEU A 351 -14.63 -12.49 0.83
C LEU A 351 -13.89 -13.40 -0.16
N PHE A 352 -13.12 -14.36 0.35
CA PHE A 352 -12.62 -15.52 -0.39
C PHE A 352 -13.28 -16.81 0.10
N THR A 353 -13.65 -17.66 -0.82
CA THR A 353 -13.86 -19.08 -0.46
C THR A 353 -12.52 -19.75 -0.17
N PRO A 354 -12.48 -20.89 0.56
CA PRO A 354 -11.23 -21.62 0.78
C PRO A 354 -10.49 -22.01 -0.51
N ASP A 355 -11.20 -22.31 -1.59
CA ASP A 355 -10.60 -22.63 -2.89
C ASP A 355 -10.02 -21.40 -3.57
N GLN A 356 -10.69 -20.25 -3.51
CA GLN A 356 -10.19 -18.98 -4.03
C GLN A 356 -8.93 -18.51 -3.27
N PHE A 357 -8.92 -18.65 -1.93
CA PHE A 357 -7.72 -18.39 -1.14
C PHE A 357 -6.55 -19.29 -1.56
N ARG A 358 -6.80 -20.59 -1.76
CA ARG A 358 -5.76 -21.52 -2.23
C ARG A 358 -5.27 -21.19 -3.64
N ALA A 359 -6.16 -20.74 -4.52
CA ALA A 359 -5.78 -20.27 -5.86
C ALA A 359 -4.90 -19.02 -5.80
N MET A 360 -5.26 -18.04 -4.96
CA MET A 360 -4.47 -16.84 -4.70
C MET A 360 -3.09 -17.20 -4.13
N LEU A 361 -3.04 -18.04 -3.10
CA LEU A 361 -1.77 -18.46 -2.48
C LEU A 361 -0.87 -19.25 -3.44
N ALA A 362 -1.44 -20.07 -4.32
CA ALA A 362 -0.70 -20.77 -5.39
C ALA A 362 -0.10 -19.78 -6.38
N TYR A 363 -0.87 -18.77 -6.80
CA TYR A 363 -0.43 -17.70 -7.70
C TYR A 363 0.75 -16.91 -7.08
N THR A 364 0.62 -16.49 -5.82
CA THR A 364 1.65 -15.79 -5.06
C THR A 364 2.91 -16.65 -4.89
N ALA A 365 2.76 -17.89 -4.42
CA ALA A 365 3.88 -18.81 -4.20
C ALA A 365 4.65 -19.10 -5.50
N ALA A 366 3.95 -19.38 -6.59
CA ALA A 366 4.59 -19.61 -7.89
C ALA A 366 5.23 -18.36 -8.47
N GLY A 367 4.58 -17.20 -8.30
CA GLY A 367 5.13 -15.92 -8.70
C GLY A 367 6.46 -15.63 -8.02
N GLN A 368 6.55 -15.87 -6.72
CA GLN A 368 7.78 -15.68 -5.96
C GLN A 368 8.83 -16.75 -6.24
N ASP A 369 8.44 -18.02 -6.43
CA ASP A 369 9.39 -19.11 -6.72
C ASP A 369 10.06 -18.99 -8.10
N HIS A 370 9.38 -18.32 -9.04
CA HIS A 370 9.91 -18.06 -10.39
C HIS A 370 10.50 -16.64 -10.53
N ARG A 371 11.09 -16.09 -9.45
CA ARG A 371 11.83 -14.81 -9.49
C ARG A 371 13.33 -15.07 -9.36
N PRO A 372 14.06 -15.26 -10.47
CA PRO A 372 15.49 -15.53 -10.44
C PRO A 372 16.33 -14.38 -9.84
N GLY A 373 15.79 -13.17 -9.77
CA GLY A 373 16.43 -12.04 -9.10
C GLY A 373 16.81 -12.31 -7.63
N ARG A 374 16.17 -13.30 -6.98
CA ARG A 374 16.55 -13.74 -5.63
C ARG A 374 17.93 -14.40 -5.52
N GLU A 375 18.51 -14.83 -6.63
CA GLU A 375 19.87 -15.37 -6.68
C GLU A 375 20.95 -14.31 -6.37
N TRP A 376 20.66 -13.04 -6.64
CA TRP A 376 21.61 -11.96 -6.42
C TRP A 376 21.13 -10.91 -5.39
N ARG A 377 19.81 -10.75 -5.21
CA ARG A 377 19.24 -9.73 -4.36
C ARG A 377 18.44 -10.35 -3.22
N PRO A 378 18.89 -10.25 -1.94
CA PRO A 378 18.14 -10.76 -0.79
C PRO A 378 16.87 -9.93 -0.56
N LEU A 379 15.86 -10.51 0.12
CA LEU A 379 14.59 -9.83 0.35
C LEU A 379 14.75 -8.50 1.10
N ILE A 380 15.65 -8.46 2.08
CA ILE A 380 15.87 -7.26 2.88
C ILE A 380 16.34 -6.06 2.04
N ASP A 381 17.04 -6.29 0.93
CA ASP A 381 17.44 -5.21 0.04
C ASP A 381 16.27 -4.61 -0.74
N THR A 382 15.22 -5.39 -1.00
CA THR A 382 13.99 -4.89 -1.64
C THR A 382 13.27 -3.90 -0.74
N THR A 383 13.28 -4.12 0.59
CA THR A 383 12.70 -3.16 1.56
C THR A 383 13.52 -1.87 1.63
N VAL A 384 14.85 -1.95 1.62
CA VAL A 384 15.74 -0.77 1.70
C VAL A 384 15.70 0.05 0.42
N GLY A 385 15.49 -0.60 -0.72
CA GLY A 385 15.44 0.04 -2.02
C GLY A 385 14.10 0.70 -2.35
N GLU A 386 13.05 0.48 -1.57
CA GLU A 386 11.69 0.99 -1.84
C GLU A 386 11.64 2.50 -2.07
N PRO A 387 12.30 3.36 -1.26
CA PRO A 387 12.27 4.81 -1.47
C PRO A 387 12.81 5.31 -2.81
N MET A 388 13.44 4.46 -3.59
CA MET A 388 13.91 4.80 -4.93
C MET A 388 12.79 4.79 -5.98
N GLY A 389 11.56 4.34 -5.59
CA GLY A 389 10.44 4.16 -6.49
C GLY A 389 10.69 3.09 -7.53
N GLY A 390 9.65 2.68 -8.23
CA GLY A 390 9.63 1.57 -9.18
C GLY A 390 10.93 1.35 -9.97
N PHE A 391 11.55 0.24 -9.72
CA PHE A 391 12.83 -0.22 -10.32
C PHE A 391 12.75 -0.49 -11.85
N GLY A 392 11.88 0.18 -12.56
CA GLY A 392 11.55 -0.07 -13.95
C GLY A 392 10.76 -1.37 -14.11
N VAL A 393 9.79 -1.35 -14.99
CA VAL A 393 8.86 -2.48 -15.18
C VAL A 393 9.50 -3.66 -15.92
N ASP A 394 10.50 -3.41 -16.78
CA ASP A 394 11.12 -4.44 -17.61
C ASP A 394 12.00 -5.37 -16.78
N TYR A 395 11.83 -6.68 -16.99
CA TYR A 395 12.52 -7.72 -16.25
C TYR A 395 12.34 -7.61 -14.74
N GLY A 396 11.13 -7.28 -14.28
CA GLY A 396 10.79 -7.16 -12.86
C GLY A 396 11.12 -8.42 -12.07
N ASN A 397 11.00 -9.60 -12.69
CA ASN A 397 11.39 -10.89 -12.10
C ASN A 397 12.90 -11.01 -11.80
N TRP A 398 13.79 -10.32 -12.55
CA TRP A 398 15.24 -10.28 -12.32
C TRP A 398 15.67 -9.13 -11.41
N ARG A 399 15.01 -7.97 -11.52
CA ARG A 399 15.31 -6.80 -10.70
C ARG A 399 14.92 -6.98 -9.23
N ARG A 400 13.81 -7.64 -8.95
CA ARG A 400 13.08 -7.69 -7.67
C ARG A 400 12.70 -6.29 -7.18
N GLY A 401 11.44 -6.00 -7.15
CA GLY A 401 10.89 -4.76 -6.58
C GLY A 401 10.39 -5.00 -5.15
N SER A 402 9.19 -4.55 -4.87
CA SER A 402 8.50 -4.64 -3.57
C SER A 402 8.09 -6.08 -3.19
N ASP A 403 9.01 -7.04 -3.34
CA ASP A 403 8.75 -8.46 -3.09
C ASP A 403 8.37 -8.78 -1.64
N TYR A 404 8.68 -7.89 -0.71
CA TYR A 404 8.40 -8.02 0.71
C TYR A 404 6.89 -8.11 1.02
N TYR A 405 6.00 -7.67 0.11
CA TYR A 405 4.55 -7.91 0.21
C TYR A 405 4.25 -9.40 0.04
N ASP A 406 4.51 -9.95 -1.12
CA ASP A 406 4.12 -11.30 -1.50
C ASP A 406 5.01 -12.39 -0.89
N GLU A 407 6.33 -12.17 -0.87
CA GLU A 407 7.25 -13.09 -0.18
C GLU A 407 7.05 -13.03 1.33
N GLY A 408 6.64 -11.87 1.85
CA GLY A 408 6.21 -11.70 3.23
C GLY A 408 5.07 -12.63 3.61
N VAL A 409 4.08 -12.83 2.73
CA VAL A 409 2.99 -13.81 2.95
C VAL A 409 3.56 -15.21 3.20
N LEU A 410 4.55 -15.63 2.40
CA LEU A 410 5.17 -16.95 2.52
C LEU A 410 6.03 -17.08 3.81
N ILE A 411 6.74 -16.03 4.18
CA ILE A 411 7.52 -15.97 5.42
C ILE A 411 6.59 -16.09 6.63
N TRP A 412 5.51 -15.30 6.68
CA TRP A 412 4.60 -15.29 7.81
C TRP A 412 3.73 -16.54 7.90
N LEU A 413 3.39 -17.16 6.77
CA LEU A 413 2.85 -18.53 6.75
C LEU A 413 3.85 -19.52 7.34
N GLY A 414 5.17 -19.33 7.08
CA GLY A 414 6.24 -20.12 7.68
C GLY A 414 6.33 -19.93 9.20
N VAL A 415 6.17 -18.70 9.68
CA VAL A 415 6.14 -18.40 11.12
C VAL A 415 4.93 -19.03 11.80
N ASP A 416 3.73 -18.90 11.22
CA ASP A 416 2.49 -19.49 11.78
C ASP A 416 2.59 -21.01 11.86
N THR A 417 2.99 -21.68 10.77
CA THR A 417 3.20 -23.12 10.76
C THR A 417 4.25 -23.57 11.76
N LYS A 418 5.33 -22.84 11.90
CA LYS A 418 6.39 -23.16 12.86
C LYS A 418 5.89 -23.04 14.32
N ILE A 419 5.10 -22.02 14.65
CA ILE A 419 4.45 -21.90 15.97
C ILE A 419 3.55 -23.12 16.22
N ARG A 420 2.70 -23.51 15.26
CA ARG A 420 1.82 -24.66 15.37
C ARG A 420 2.59 -25.98 15.55
N GLU A 421 3.66 -26.20 14.79
CA GLU A 421 4.55 -27.36 14.96
C GLU A 421 5.16 -27.42 16.36
N LEU A 422 5.79 -26.31 16.83
CA LEU A 422 6.46 -26.26 18.13
C LEU A 422 5.50 -26.43 19.30
N THR A 423 4.26 -26.02 19.14
CA THR A 423 3.25 -26.04 20.21
C THR A 423 2.25 -27.19 20.08
N HIS A 424 2.43 -28.09 19.11
CA HIS A 424 1.46 -29.14 18.77
C HIS A 424 0.06 -28.56 18.53
N ASP A 425 -0.02 -27.51 17.71
CA ASP A 425 -1.23 -26.77 17.30
C ASP A 425 -2.03 -26.13 18.46
N ARG A 426 -1.37 -25.91 19.62
CA ARG A 426 -1.99 -25.23 20.79
C ARG A 426 -1.87 -23.70 20.71
N ARG A 427 -1.01 -23.21 19.86
CA ARG A 427 -0.74 -21.78 19.61
C ARG A 427 -0.58 -21.55 18.11
N SER A 428 -0.84 -20.33 17.69
CA SER A 428 -0.73 -19.87 16.32
C SER A 428 -0.21 -18.44 16.25
N LEU A 429 -0.12 -17.90 15.06
CA LEU A 429 0.22 -16.48 14.86
C LEU A 429 -0.89 -15.55 15.39
N ASP A 430 -2.13 -16.02 15.57
CA ASP A 430 -3.20 -15.26 16.24
C ASP A 430 -2.86 -14.96 17.72
N ASP A 431 -2.16 -15.88 18.41
CA ASP A 431 -1.68 -15.63 19.78
C ASP A 431 -0.60 -14.53 19.81
N PHE A 432 0.21 -14.45 18.77
CA PHE A 432 1.15 -13.35 18.60
C PHE A 432 0.40 -12.04 18.33
N ALA A 433 -0.59 -12.04 17.44
CA ALA A 433 -1.40 -10.86 17.12
C ALA A 433 -1.99 -10.23 18.38
N LYS A 434 -2.69 -11.02 19.19
CA LYS A 434 -3.29 -10.56 20.46
C LYS A 434 -2.28 -9.97 21.43
N ARG A 435 -1.09 -10.57 21.55
CA ARG A 435 -0.06 -10.09 22.48
C ARG A 435 0.66 -8.85 22.00
N PHE A 436 0.92 -8.76 20.69
CA PHE A 436 1.77 -7.72 20.12
C PHE A 436 0.97 -6.49 19.70
N TYR A 437 -0.27 -6.68 19.27
CA TYR A 437 -1.14 -5.61 18.77
C TYR A 437 -2.35 -5.36 19.69
N GLY A 438 -2.74 -6.31 20.54
CA GLY A 438 -3.89 -6.20 21.44
C GLY A 438 -3.67 -5.34 22.69
N MET A 439 -2.47 -4.76 22.87
CA MET A 439 -2.14 -3.87 23.98
C MET A 439 -2.81 -2.49 23.82
N ASP A 440 -3.02 -1.79 24.94
CA ASP A 440 -3.53 -0.41 24.97
C ASP A 440 -4.82 -0.20 24.16
N ASN A 441 -5.78 -1.14 24.28
CA ASN A 441 -7.05 -1.10 23.57
C ASN A 441 -7.74 0.28 23.68
N GLY A 442 -8.19 0.82 22.56
CA GLY A 442 -8.80 2.15 22.44
C GLY A 442 -7.81 3.31 22.23
N SER A 443 -6.49 3.07 22.37
CA SER A 443 -5.48 4.07 22.09
C SER A 443 -5.16 4.10 20.59
N TYR A 444 -5.19 5.29 19.98
CA TYR A 444 -4.69 5.52 18.62
C TYR A 444 -3.33 6.25 18.59
N VAL A 445 -2.63 6.28 19.73
CA VAL A 445 -1.27 6.80 19.81
C VAL A 445 -0.29 5.74 19.32
N THR A 446 0.51 6.06 18.32
CA THR A 446 1.51 5.14 17.75
C THR A 446 2.50 4.67 18.82
N SER A 447 2.61 3.35 18.95
CA SER A 447 3.58 2.66 19.80
C SER A 447 4.64 1.98 18.94
N THR A 448 5.88 2.45 19.02
CA THR A 448 6.95 1.91 18.17
C THR A 448 7.54 0.61 18.69
N TYR A 449 8.18 -0.16 17.81
CA TYR A 449 8.88 -1.40 18.16
C TYR A 449 10.14 -1.63 17.31
N THR A 450 11.03 -2.46 17.81
CA THR A 450 12.25 -2.90 17.14
C THR A 450 12.13 -4.36 16.67
N PHE A 451 13.12 -4.83 15.90
CA PHE A 451 13.24 -6.25 15.55
C PHE A 451 13.36 -7.14 16.79
N ASP A 452 14.06 -6.68 17.83
CA ASP A 452 14.22 -7.46 19.07
C ASP A 452 12.91 -7.55 19.86
N ASP A 453 12.06 -6.52 19.83
CA ASP A 453 10.72 -6.57 20.43
C ASP A 453 9.81 -7.58 19.71
N LEU A 454 9.89 -7.61 18.37
CA LEU A 454 9.19 -8.60 17.56
C LEU A 454 9.62 -10.03 17.92
N VAL A 455 10.94 -10.28 17.95
CA VAL A 455 11.52 -11.59 18.32
C VAL A 455 11.12 -11.99 19.75
N LYS A 456 11.15 -11.05 20.68
CA LYS A 456 10.71 -11.28 22.07
C LYS A 456 9.23 -11.67 22.14
N ALA A 457 8.38 -11.00 21.37
CA ALA A 457 6.95 -11.33 21.30
C ALA A 457 6.71 -12.73 20.72
N LEU A 458 7.38 -13.09 19.63
CA LEU A 458 7.32 -14.45 19.06
C LEU A 458 7.79 -15.52 20.06
N ASN A 459 8.90 -15.28 20.76
CA ASN A 459 9.40 -16.19 21.80
C ASN A 459 8.42 -16.35 22.97
N SER A 460 7.62 -15.35 23.27
CA SER A 460 6.57 -15.46 24.32
C SER A 460 5.41 -16.36 23.91
N VAL A 461 5.22 -16.59 22.61
CA VAL A 461 4.20 -17.50 22.05
C VAL A 461 4.76 -18.91 21.93
N ALA A 462 5.92 -19.05 21.31
CA ALA A 462 6.62 -20.33 21.13
C ALA A 462 8.14 -20.10 21.19
N PRO A 463 8.86 -20.60 22.20
CA PRO A 463 10.30 -20.45 22.29
C PRO A 463 11.02 -21.11 21.11
N TYR A 464 11.83 -20.32 20.38
CA TYR A 464 12.58 -20.75 19.20
C TYR A 464 13.65 -19.71 18.86
N ASP A 465 14.65 -20.05 18.05
CA ASP A 465 15.59 -19.06 17.48
C ASP A 465 14.94 -18.27 16.35
N TRP A 466 13.95 -17.44 16.69
CA TRP A 466 13.25 -16.59 15.73
C TRP A 466 14.18 -15.59 15.05
N ALA A 467 15.18 -15.08 15.77
CA ALA A 467 16.12 -14.13 15.19
C ALA A 467 16.96 -14.77 14.06
N GLY A 468 17.52 -15.95 14.31
CA GLY A 468 18.26 -16.70 13.29
C GLY A 468 17.37 -17.13 12.13
N TYR A 469 16.19 -17.66 12.41
CA TYR A 469 15.22 -18.08 11.40
C TYR A 469 14.81 -16.93 10.47
N LEU A 470 14.40 -15.79 11.00
CA LEU A 470 13.97 -14.64 10.21
C LEU A 470 15.12 -14.02 9.42
N ARG A 471 16.31 -13.85 10.04
CA ARG A 471 17.47 -13.33 9.33
C ARG A 471 17.89 -14.22 8.17
N GLN A 472 17.85 -15.54 8.35
CA GLN A 472 18.15 -16.47 7.25
C GLN A 472 17.23 -16.24 6.05
N LEU A 473 15.92 -16.03 6.28
CA LEU A 473 14.95 -15.79 5.19
C LEU A 473 15.12 -14.42 4.54
N LEU A 474 15.48 -13.41 5.32
CA LEU A 474 15.55 -12.02 4.87
C LEU A 474 16.88 -11.68 4.18
N ASP A 475 18.01 -12.16 4.73
CA ASP A 475 19.34 -11.73 4.36
C ASP A 475 20.02 -12.69 3.36
N SER A 476 19.50 -13.92 3.16
CA SER A 476 20.08 -14.86 2.22
C SER A 476 19.57 -14.69 0.79
N THR A 477 20.40 -15.10 -0.15
CA THR A 477 20.02 -15.35 -1.54
C THR A 477 19.70 -16.82 -1.74
N SER A 478 18.83 -17.15 -2.67
CA SER A 478 18.36 -18.52 -2.95
C SER A 478 17.79 -18.60 -4.36
N ASP A 479 17.79 -19.77 -4.96
CA ASP A 479 17.13 -20.05 -6.23
C ASP A 479 15.61 -20.33 -6.08
N HIS A 480 15.13 -20.52 -4.83
CA HIS A 480 13.73 -20.80 -4.52
C HIS A 480 13.17 -19.86 -3.47
N ALA A 481 11.85 -19.59 -3.55
CA ALA A 481 11.10 -18.87 -2.53
C ALA A 481 11.01 -19.66 -1.21
N PRO A 482 10.68 -19.02 -0.07
CA PRO A 482 10.56 -19.70 1.22
C PRO A 482 9.26 -20.52 1.34
N LEU A 483 9.12 -21.59 0.55
CA LEU A 483 7.92 -22.44 0.51
C LEU A 483 7.76 -23.37 1.72
N GLY A 484 8.65 -23.30 2.70
CA GLY A 484 8.61 -24.15 3.90
C GLY A 484 7.30 -24.03 4.70
N GLY A 485 6.71 -22.82 4.77
CA GLY A 485 5.42 -22.60 5.39
C GLY A 485 4.27 -23.29 4.67
N LEU A 486 4.29 -23.28 3.35
CA LEU A 486 3.30 -23.97 2.53
C LEU A 486 3.37 -25.48 2.77
N THR A 487 4.57 -26.06 2.71
CA THR A 487 4.77 -27.51 2.97
C THR A 487 4.42 -27.88 4.40
N GLY A 488 4.79 -27.06 5.39
CA GLY A 488 4.46 -27.27 6.80
C GLY A 488 2.96 -27.17 7.06
N SER A 489 2.24 -26.31 6.34
CA SER A 489 0.77 -26.18 6.44
C SER A 489 0.01 -27.36 5.82
N GLY A 490 0.72 -28.30 5.20
CA GLY A 490 0.15 -29.53 4.63
C GLY A 490 -0.25 -29.41 3.17
N TRP A 491 0.31 -28.47 2.43
CA TRP A 491 0.06 -28.25 1.02
C TRP A 491 1.38 -28.15 0.23
N LYS A 492 1.33 -28.38 -1.06
CA LYS A 492 2.46 -28.26 -1.97
C LYS A 492 2.06 -27.54 -3.25
N LEU A 493 2.97 -26.76 -3.78
CA LEU A 493 2.83 -26.12 -5.08
C LEU A 493 2.97 -27.16 -6.19
N VAL A 494 2.01 -27.19 -7.12
CA VAL A 494 2.00 -28.05 -8.30
C VAL A 494 1.57 -27.25 -9.52
N TYR A 495 1.80 -27.81 -10.71
CA TYR A 495 1.41 -27.17 -11.97
C TYR A 495 0.57 -28.12 -12.81
N SER A 496 -0.51 -27.60 -13.40
CA SER A 496 -1.37 -28.33 -14.31
C SER A 496 -1.78 -27.46 -15.51
N SER A 497 -2.47 -28.05 -16.47
CA SER A 497 -3.04 -27.31 -17.61
C SER A 497 -4.38 -26.64 -17.30
N GLU A 498 -4.98 -26.92 -16.14
CA GLU A 498 -6.21 -26.26 -15.71
C GLU A 498 -5.92 -24.81 -15.31
N PRO A 499 -6.68 -23.81 -15.79
CA PRO A 499 -6.50 -22.42 -15.39
C PRO A 499 -6.65 -22.20 -13.87
N ASN A 500 -5.85 -21.30 -13.32
CA ASN A 500 -6.01 -20.84 -11.95
C ASN A 500 -7.01 -19.68 -11.94
N PRO A 501 -8.15 -19.78 -11.21
CA PRO A 501 -9.21 -18.76 -11.26
C PRO A 501 -8.77 -17.38 -10.74
N TYR A 502 -7.82 -17.33 -9.81
CA TYR A 502 -7.28 -16.05 -9.34
C TYR A 502 -6.37 -15.40 -10.40
N GLU A 503 -5.55 -16.21 -11.09
CA GLU A 503 -4.71 -15.74 -12.20
C GLU A 503 -5.57 -15.21 -13.37
N GLU A 504 -6.69 -15.89 -13.68
CA GLU A 504 -7.67 -15.44 -14.69
C GLU A 504 -8.30 -14.09 -14.27
N ALA A 505 -8.70 -13.96 -12.99
CA ALA A 505 -9.27 -12.73 -12.46
C ALA A 505 -8.26 -11.55 -12.57
N ARG A 506 -7.02 -11.75 -12.14
CA ARG A 506 -5.95 -10.73 -12.27
C ARG A 506 -5.66 -10.40 -13.74
N GLY A 507 -5.67 -11.41 -14.60
CA GLY A 507 -5.49 -11.23 -16.06
C GLY A 507 -6.62 -10.41 -16.69
N ALA A 508 -7.86 -10.62 -16.27
CA ALA A 508 -9.02 -9.87 -16.76
C ALA A 508 -8.95 -8.38 -16.33
N ILE A 509 -8.63 -8.12 -15.07
CA ILE A 509 -8.54 -6.78 -14.48
C ILE A 509 -7.42 -5.95 -15.13
N HIS A 510 -6.23 -6.54 -15.23
CA HIS A 510 -5.04 -5.84 -15.71
C HIS A 510 -4.75 -6.07 -17.20
N HIS A 511 -5.68 -6.69 -17.92
CA HIS A 511 -5.62 -6.93 -19.36
C HIS A 511 -4.34 -7.65 -19.80
N PHE A 512 -3.90 -8.68 -19.06
CA PHE A 512 -2.76 -9.49 -19.44
C PHE A 512 -3.10 -10.98 -19.60
N THR A 513 -2.33 -11.66 -20.44
CA THR A 513 -2.25 -13.12 -20.51
C THR A 513 -0.91 -13.57 -19.96
N ARG A 514 -0.92 -14.39 -18.92
CA ARG A 514 0.28 -14.84 -18.23
C ARG A 514 0.64 -16.26 -18.65
N THR A 515 1.84 -16.44 -19.17
CA THR A 515 2.39 -17.75 -19.56
C THR A 515 3.79 -17.96 -18.96
N LEU A 516 4.06 -17.31 -17.81
CA LEU A 516 5.37 -17.32 -17.16
C LEU A 516 5.86 -18.73 -16.84
N PHE A 517 4.96 -19.62 -16.39
CA PHE A 517 5.32 -21.01 -16.02
C PHE A 517 5.34 -21.97 -17.22
N SER A 518 4.90 -21.50 -18.38
CA SER A 518 4.96 -22.23 -19.65
C SER A 518 6.16 -21.77 -20.47
N VAL A 519 5.99 -20.76 -21.29
CA VAL A 519 7.02 -20.24 -22.22
C VAL A 519 7.86 -19.10 -21.62
N GLY A 520 7.44 -18.51 -20.50
CA GLY A 520 8.23 -17.56 -19.72
C GLY A 520 7.99 -16.10 -20.03
N PHE A 521 6.78 -15.67 -20.42
CA PHE A 521 6.45 -14.26 -20.60
C PHE A 521 4.95 -13.95 -20.43
N THR A 522 4.63 -12.67 -20.35
CA THR A 522 3.27 -12.14 -20.31
C THR A 522 2.99 -11.30 -21.55
N THR A 523 1.72 -11.20 -21.97
CA THR A 523 1.29 -10.27 -23.04
C THR A 523 0.04 -9.53 -22.61
N ASN A 524 -0.17 -8.33 -23.16
CA ASN A 524 -1.50 -7.73 -23.14
C ASN A 524 -2.38 -8.27 -24.29
N GLY A 525 -3.63 -7.80 -24.35
CA GLY A 525 -4.60 -8.22 -25.39
C GLY A 525 -4.15 -7.95 -26.83
N ASP A 526 -3.31 -6.92 -27.05
CA ASP A 526 -2.75 -6.53 -28.33
C ASP A 526 -1.47 -7.28 -28.72
N GLY A 527 -0.99 -8.18 -27.85
CA GLY A 527 0.22 -8.97 -28.05
C GLY A 527 1.52 -8.27 -27.66
N VAL A 528 1.45 -7.14 -26.96
CA VAL A 528 2.66 -6.50 -26.43
C VAL A 528 3.16 -7.30 -25.23
N ILE A 529 4.43 -7.69 -25.26
CA ILE A 529 5.09 -8.44 -24.20
C ILE A 529 5.33 -7.50 -23.01
N GLY A 530 4.77 -7.84 -21.85
CA GLY A 530 4.90 -7.04 -20.62
C GLY A 530 6.14 -7.40 -19.82
N ASP A 531 6.35 -8.69 -19.52
CA ASP A 531 7.52 -9.19 -18.81
C ASP A 531 8.02 -10.48 -19.44
N VAL A 532 9.33 -10.71 -19.36
CA VAL A 532 10.00 -11.93 -19.82
C VAL A 532 10.81 -12.50 -18.66
N LEU A 533 10.49 -13.72 -18.28
CA LEU A 533 11.19 -14.41 -17.21
C LEU A 533 12.66 -14.66 -17.60
N TRP A 534 13.57 -14.18 -16.79
CA TRP A 534 15.01 -14.31 -17.00
C TRP A 534 15.41 -15.77 -17.16
N ASN A 535 16.24 -16.07 -18.16
CA ASN A 535 16.67 -17.42 -18.53
C ASN A 535 15.56 -18.38 -18.99
N SER A 536 14.32 -17.94 -19.18
CA SER A 536 13.22 -18.75 -19.72
C SER A 536 13.43 -19.17 -21.18
N PRO A 537 12.60 -20.07 -21.73
CA PRO A 537 12.60 -20.35 -23.17
C PRO A 537 12.42 -19.10 -24.03
N ALA A 538 11.52 -18.19 -23.66
CA ALA A 538 11.31 -16.92 -24.36
C ALA A 538 12.55 -16.01 -24.35
N PHE A 539 13.17 -15.84 -23.18
CA PHE A 539 14.41 -15.07 -23.03
C PHE A 539 15.53 -15.62 -23.92
N LYS A 540 15.74 -16.94 -23.86
CA LYS A 540 16.78 -17.64 -24.66
C LYS A 540 16.54 -17.55 -26.15
N ALA A 541 15.30 -17.41 -26.58
CA ALA A 541 14.95 -17.21 -27.98
C ALA A 541 15.13 -15.75 -28.43
N GLY A 542 15.37 -14.81 -27.51
CA GLY A 542 15.58 -13.39 -27.79
C GLY A 542 14.32 -12.52 -27.73
N LEU A 543 13.22 -13.02 -27.15
CA LEU A 543 12.04 -12.19 -26.84
C LEU A 543 12.35 -11.27 -25.66
N ALA A 544 11.83 -10.04 -25.73
CA ALA A 544 12.04 -8.99 -24.73
C ALA A 544 10.75 -8.23 -24.43
N PRO A 545 10.64 -7.60 -23.23
CA PRO A 545 9.56 -6.67 -22.94
C PRO A 545 9.43 -5.55 -23.97
N GLY A 546 8.21 -5.11 -24.25
CA GLY A 546 7.91 -4.09 -25.26
C GLY A 546 7.76 -4.60 -26.70
N MET A 547 8.28 -5.79 -27.02
CA MET A 547 8.03 -6.41 -28.33
C MET A 547 6.55 -6.72 -28.54
N LYS A 548 6.05 -6.56 -29.75
CA LYS A 548 4.68 -6.88 -30.12
C LYS A 548 4.61 -8.15 -30.95
N LEU A 549 3.91 -9.17 -30.47
CA LEU A 549 3.63 -10.39 -31.20
C LEU A 549 2.71 -10.12 -32.40
N VAL A 550 3.14 -10.56 -33.58
CA VAL A 550 2.39 -10.45 -34.83
C VAL A 550 1.73 -11.76 -35.18
N SER A 551 2.46 -12.88 -35.03
CA SER A 551 1.92 -14.21 -35.28
C SER A 551 2.58 -15.29 -34.40
N VAL A 552 1.88 -16.43 -34.25
CA VAL A 552 2.34 -17.64 -33.59
C VAL A 552 2.13 -18.80 -34.58
N ASN A 553 3.20 -19.52 -34.90
CA ASN A 553 3.18 -20.64 -35.89
C ASN A 553 2.52 -20.26 -37.23
N GLY A 554 2.72 -19.01 -37.69
CA GLY A 554 2.13 -18.49 -38.93
C GLY A 554 0.67 -18.02 -38.82
N LEU A 555 0.04 -18.17 -37.65
CA LEU A 555 -1.31 -17.67 -37.38
C LEU A 555 -1.25 -16.26 -36.77
N THR A 556 -2.10 -15.37 -37.22
CA THR A 556 -2.19 -14.01 -36.66
C THR A 556 -2.41 -14.09 -35.15
N PHE A 557 -1.68 -13.26 -34.40
CA PHE A 557 -1.80 -13.23 -32.94
C PHE A 557 -3.23 -12.88 -32.50
N SER A 558 -3.72 -13.64 -31.56
CA SER A 558 -4.75 -13.29 -30.58
C SER A 558 -4.45 -14.05 -29.30
N PRO A 559 -4.94 -13.62 -28.12
CA PRO A 559 -4.77 -14.36 -26.88
C PRO A 559 -5.20 -15.81 -26.99
N GLN A 560 -6.30 -16.09 -27.69
CA GLN A 560 -6.83 -17.44 -27.88
C GLN A 560 -5.92 -18.31 -28.78
N VAL A 561 -5.40 -17.76 -29.88
CA VAL A 561 -4.43 -18.43 -30.74
C VAL A 561 -3.15 -18.71 -29.95
N PHE A 562 -2.65 -17.73 -29.24
CA PHE A 562 -1.44 -17.83 -28.42
C PHE A 562 -1.54 -18.97 -27.39
N LEU A 563 -2.59 -18.98 -26.55
CA LEU A 563 -2.80 -20.01 -25.55
C LEU A 563 -3.00 -21.40 -26.19
N ARG A 564 -3.75 -21.50 -27.28
CA ARG A 564 -3.94 -22.76 -27.99
C ARG A 564 -2.63 -23.34 -28.53
N GLU A 565 -1.80 -22.53 -29.19
CA GLU A 565 -0.53 -22.98 -29.75
C GLU A 565 0.44 -23.45 -28.65
N ILE A 566 0.42 -22.80 -27.46
CA ILE A 566 1.19 -23.27 -26.30
C ILE A 566 0.61 -24.59 -25.78
N ALA A 567 -0.70 -24.72 -25.62
CA ALA A 567 -1.35 -25.96 -25.18
C ALA A 567 -0.99 -27.15 -26.09
N ASP A 568 -0.97 -26.89 -27.39
CA ASP A 568 -0.67 -27.92 -28.39
C ASP A 568 0.78 -28.42 -28.35
N THR A 569 1.71 -27.67 -27.73
CA THR A 569 3.11 -28.13 -27.58
C THR A 569 3.25 -29.44 -26.78
N SER A 570 2.26 -29.80 -25.96
CA SER A 570 2.22 -31.08 -25.24
C SER A 570 1.86 -32.27 -26.12
N LYS A 571 1.38 -32.02 -27.34
CA LYS A 571 0.99 -33.09 -28.29
C LYS A 571 2.22 -33.59 -29.08
N PRO A 572 2.31 -34.87 -29.44
CA PRO A 572 3.40 -35.39 -30.24
C PRO A 572 3.57 -34.63 -31.55
N GLY A 573 4.80 -34.21 -31.87
CA GLY A 573 5.13 -33.47 -33.09
C GLY A 573 4.97 -31.96 -33.02
N HIS A 574 4.48 -31.39 -31.91
CA HIS A 574 4.21 -29.94 -31.74
C HIS A 574 5.20 -29.20 -30.84
N GLY A 575 6.39 -29.70 -30.58
CA GLY A 575 7.35 -29.18 -29.62
C GLY A 575 8.09 -27.87 -30.03
N LYS A 576 7.63 -27.16 -31.05
CA LYS A 576 8.22 -25.86 -31.48
C LYS A 576 7.15 -24.79 -31.56
N LEU A 577 7.49 -23.61 -31.07
CA LEU A 577 6.71 -22.39 -31.24
C LEU A 577 7.55 -21.39 -32.04
N VAL A 578 7.00 -20.87 -33.12
CA VAL A 578 7.64 -19.82 -33.93
C VAL A 578 6.81 -18.55 -33.76
N PHE A 579 7.39 -17.56 -33.10
CA PHE A 579 6.80 -16.23 -32.93
C PHE A 579 7.38 -15.29 -34.00
N VAL A 580 6.53 -14.51 -34.62
CA VAL A 580 6.95 -13.31 -35.32
C VAL A 580 6.61 -12.14 -34.41
N ALA A 581 7.60 -11.35 -34.05
CA ALA A 581 7.43 -10.18 -33.21
C ALA A 581 8.07 -8.94 -33.83
N SER A 582 7.49 -7.78 -33.57
CA SER A 582 8.00 -6.47 -34.00
C SER A 582 8.56 -5.72 -32.79
N ASP A 583 9.74 -5.15 -32.97
CA ASP A 583 10.35 -4.21 -32.01
C ASP A 583 10.70 -2.93 -32.77
N SER A 584 10.17 -1.78 -32.33
CA SER A 584 10.45 -0.46 -32.93
C SER A 584 10.35 -0.44 -34.47
N GLY A 585 9.38 -1.21 -35.00
CA GLY A 585 9.13 -1.30 -36.46
C GLY A 585 9.96 -2.36 -37.19
N VAL A 586 10.90 -3.02 -36.51
CA VAL A 586 11.70 -4.13 -37.06
C VAL A 586 11.06 -5.45 -36.70
N THR A 587 10.75 -6.29 -37.68
CA THR A 587 10.12 -7.59 -37.48
C THR A 587 11.16 -8.70 -37.50
N GLY A 588 11.12 -9.57 -36.49
CA GLY A 588 11.99 -10.76 -36.36
C GLY A 588 11.19 -12.04 -36.15
N SER A 589 11.84 -13.18 -36.42
CA SER A 589 11.29 -14.52 -36.12
C SER A 589 12.07 -15.16 -34.98
N TYR A 590 11.34 -15.64 -33.98
CA TYR A 590 11.87 -16.19 -32.72
C TYR A 590 11.33 -17.62 -32.52
N THR A 591 12.23 -18.58 -32.42
CA THR A 591 11.87 -20.00 -32.28
C THR A 591 12.13 -20.49 -30.87
N LEU A 592 11.12 -21.00 -30.21
CA LEU A 592 11.20 -21.63 -28.88
C LEU A 592 11.03 -23.15 -29.01
N GLY A 593 11.94 -23.92 -28.42
CA GLY A 593 11.73 -25.33 -28.12
C GLY A 593 11.00 -25.50 -26.80
N TYR A 594 9.76 -25.93 -26.84
CA TYR A 594 8.94 -26.12 -25.64
C TYR A 594 7.91 -27.23 -25.88
N THR A 595 7.76 -28.16 -24.92
CA THR A 595 6.87 -29.33 -25.03
C THR A 595 5.95 -29.46 -23.81
N GLY A 596 5.90 -28.46 -22.90
CA GLY A 596 5.23 -28.57 -21.62
C GLY A 596 3.73 -28.29 -21.62
N GLY A 597 3.17 -27.75 -22.71
CA GLY A 597 1.78 -27.27 -22.71
C GLY A 597 1.56 -26.04 -21.82
N LEU A 598 0.32 -25.74 -21.52
CA LEU A 598 -0.01 -24.69 -20.54
C LEU A 598 0.27 -25.20 -19.12
N ARG A 599 0.76 -24.30 -18.28
CA ARG A 599 1.08 -24.57 -16.87
C ARG A 599 0.58 -23.45 -15.98
N TYR A 600 -0.35 -23.78 -15.11
CA TYR A 600 -0.90 -22.90 -14.09
C TYR A 600 -0.59 -23.44 -12.70
N ALA A 601 -0.38 -22.54 -11.75
CA ALA A 601 -0.02 -22.91 -10.39
C ALA A 601 -1.25 -23.33 -9.58
N HIS A 602 -1.13 -24.40 -8.81
CA HIS A 602 -2.17 -24.90 -7.90
C HIS A 602 -1.56 -25.39 -6.60
N LEU A 603 -2.40 -25.54 -5.57
CA LEU A 603 -2.04 -26.21 -4.34
C LEU A 603 -2.67 -27.61 -4.28
N GLU A 604 -1.86 -28.59 -3.93
CA GLU A 604 -2.30 -29.97 -3.69
C GLU A 604 -2.02 -30.37 -2.23
N ARG A 605 -2.93 -31.12 -1.64
CA ARG A 605 -2.74 -31.64 -0.27
C ARG A 605 -1.50 -32.56 -0.21
N ALA A 606 -0.61 -32.29 0.73
CA ALA A 606 0.51 -33.15 1.06
C ALA A 606 0.02 -34.30 1.96
N LYS A 607 0.05 -35.53 1.44
CA LYS A 607 -0.40 -36.72 2.17
C LYS A 607 0.38 -36.89 3.48
N GLY A 608 -0.34 -37.26 4.55
CA GLY A 608 0.26 -37.52 5.87
C GLY A 608 0.71 -36.28 6.66
N LYS A 609 0.45 -35.07 6.16
CA LYS A 609 0.73 -33.81 6.88
C LYS A 609 -0.54 -33.27 7.54
N PRO A 610 -0.42 -32.53 8.66
CA PRO A 610 -1.53 -31.76 9.21
C PRO A 610 -2.10 -30.79 8.17
N ASN A 611 -3.35 -30.38 8.30
CA ASN A 611 -3.97 -29.38 7.43
C ASN A 611 -4.06 -28.04 8.16
N TYR A 612 -2.93 -27.41 8.43
CA TYR A 612 -2.91 -26.12 9.12
C TYR A 612 -3.48 -24.99 8.25
N LEU A 613 -3.31 -25.06 6.91
CA LEU A 613 -3.81 -24.00 6.04
C LEU A 613 -5.32 -23.80 6.18
N ASP A 614 -6.11 -24.88 6.15
CA ASP A 614 -7.56 -24.78 6.29
C ASP A 614 -7.96 -24.31 7.71
N GLN A 615 -7.16 -24.62 8.73
CA GLN A 615 -7.39 -24.09 10.07
C GLN A 615 -7.08 -22.58 10.16
N ILE A 616 -6.00 -22.14 9.50
CA ILE A 616 -5.60 -20.73 9.45
C ILE A 616 -6.71 -19.86 8.85
N ILE A 617 -7.31 -20.31 7.75
CA ILE A 617 -8.34 -19.55 7.03
C ILE A 617 -9.77 -19.79 7.54
N ALA A 618 -9.98 -20.74 8.44
CA ALA A 618 -11.29 -20.96 9.03
C ALA A 618 -11.71 -19.77 9.92
N PRO A 619 -12.98 -19.33 9.86
CA PRO A 619 -13.48 -18.30 10.75
C PRO A 619 -13.22 -18.65 12.23
N VAL A 620 -12.64 -17.71 12.97
CA VAL A 620 -12.47 -17.87 14.43
C VAL A 620 -13.85 -17.89 15.08
N LYS A 621 -14.17 -18.97 15.79
CA LYS A 621 -15.39 -19.09 16.59
C LYS A 621 -15.12 -18.52 18.00
N HIS A 622 -16.17 -18.11 18.73
CA HIS A 622 -16.10 -17.48 20.06
C HIS A 622 -15.16 -18.16 21.02
#